data_2d56e599df9ceb76bd596cb759f94de3
#
_entry.id   2d56e599df9ceb76bd596cb759f94de3
#
_cell.length_a   1.000
_cell.length_b   1.000
_cell.length_c   1.000
_cell.angle_alpha   90.00
_cell.angle_beta   90.00
_cell.angle_gamma   90.00
#
_symmetry.space_group_name_H-M   'P 1'
#
loop_
_entity.id
_entity.type
_entity.pdbx_description
1 polymer ?
#
loop_
_entity_poly.entity_id
_entity_poly.type
_entity_poly.pdbx_seq_one_letter_code
_entity_poly.pdbx_strand_id
1 'polypeptide(L)'
;MTKLLLLIGLPGSGKSTLAAQLLTECPQMQLISTDAIRGQLFGSQATQGPWFLIWQEVERQFQQASIANIPTIFDATNAQRRNRREVIELARHTGFTHITGIWVRTPVWLCLTRNKKRDRQVPEDVILRMHRQL
;
A
#
# COMPACT_ATOMS: atom_id res chain seq x y z
N MET A 1 10.83 16.02 -11.15
CA MET A 1 11.05 15.40 -9.83
C MET A 1 9.82 14.58 -9.48
N THR A 2 9.95 13.25 -9.44
CA THR A 2 8.80 12.37 -9.23
C THR A 2 8.84 11.79 -7.82
N LYS A 3 7.76 11.98 -7.07
CA LYS A 3 7.68 11.67 -5.64
C LYS A 3 6.78 10.46 -5.39
N LEU A 4 7.23 9.56 -4.51
CA LEU A 4 6.47 8.44 -4.01
C LEU A 4 6.39 8.50 -2.49
N LEU A 5 5.17 8.42 -1.95
CA LEU A 5 4.92 8.19 -0.54
C LEU A 5 4.58 6.72 -0.35
N LEU A 6 5.42 6.02 0.40
CA LEU A 6 5.24 4.60 0.70
C LEU A 6 4.59 4.47 2.08
N LEU A 7 3.32 4.05 2.12
CA LEU A 7 2.63 3.84 3.39
C LEU A 7 2.98 2.46 3.96
N ILE A 8 3.18 2.40 5.25
CA ILE A 8 3.56 1.19 5.98
C ILE A 8 2.65 1.10 7.20
N GLY A 9 2.02 -0.04 7.40
CA GLY A 9 1.17 -0.25 8.57
C GLY A 9 0.27 -1.47 8.46
N LEU A 10 -0.24 -1.89 9.59
CA LEU A 10 -1.11 -3.06 9.72
C LEU A 10 -2.49 -2.81 9.09
N PRO A 11 -3.21 -3.87 8.70
CA PRO A 11 -4.65 -3.76 8.45
C PRO A 11 -5.34 -3.13 9.67
N GLY A 12 -6.19 -2.14 9.45
CA GLY A 12 -6.85 -1.43 10.55
C GLY A 12 -6.02 -0.33 11.20
N SER A 13 -4.82 -0.02 10.68
CA SER A 13 -3.97 1.05 11.24
C SER A 13 -4.41 2.46 10.87
N GLY A 14 -5.23 2.61 9.82
CA GLY A 14 -5.66 3.92 9.32
C GLY A 14 -4.92 4.37 8.07
N LYS A 15 -4.13 3.49 7.43
CA LYS A 15 -3.39 3.83 6.20
C LYS A 15 -4.30 4.36 5.09
N SER A 16 -5.38 3.64 4.82
CA SER A 16 -6.30 4.01 3.73
C SER A 16 -7.02 5.32 4.03
N THR A 17 -7.34 5.57 5.30
CA THR A 17 -7.91 6.85 5.74
C THR A 17 -6.93 7.99 5.52
N LEU A 18 -5.66 7.80 5.89
CA LEU A 18 -4.61 8.77 5.64
C LEU A 18 -4.43 9.04 4.16
N ALA A 19 -4.40 7.98 3.34
CA ALA A 19 -4.29 8.12 1.90
C ALA A 19 -5.44 8.94 1.31
N ALA A 20 -6.67 8.66 1.74
CA ALA A 20 -7.84 9.41 1.29
C ALA A 20 -7.76 10.89 1.66
N GLN A 21 -7.30 11.21 2.88
CA GLN A 21 -7.12 12.59 3.30
C GLN A 21 -6.04 13.31 2.47
N LEU A 22 -4.93 12.65 2.22
CA LEU A 22 -3.86 13.21 1.39
C LEU A 22 -4.32 13.50 -0.03
N LEU A 23 -5.12 12.60 -0.61
CA LEU A 23 -5.67 12.82 -1.94
C LEU A 23 -6.65 14.00 -1.98
N THR A 24 -7.43 14.18 -0.92
CA THR A 24 -8.36 15.31 -0.80
C THR A 24 -7.59 16.63 -0.73
N GLU A 25 -6.52 16.69 0.04
CA GLU A 25 -5.70 17.89 0.23
C GLU A 25 -4.76 18.15 -0.96
N CYS A 26 -4.33 17.09 -1.63
CA CYS A 26 -3.40 17.15 -2.76
C CYS A 26 -4.02 16.45 -3.97
N PRO A 27 -4.97 17.09 -4.67
CA PRO A 27 -5.69 16.43 -5.78
C PRO A 27 -4.81 16.00 -6.96
N GLN A 28 -3.61 16.57 -7.07
CA GLN A 28 -2.65 16.19 -8.10
C GLN A 28 -1.98 14.83 -7.84
N MET A 29 -2.12 14.27 -6.64
CA MET A 29 -1.54 12.97 -6.30
C MET A 29 -2.40 11.83 -6.82
N GLN A 30 -1.75 10.69 -7.07
CA GLN A 30 -2.39 9.45 -7.49
C GLN A 30 -2.20 8.39 -6.42
N LEU A 31 -3.22 7.53 -6.24
CA LEU A 31 -3.15 6.39 -5.33
C LEU A 31 -2.93 5.10 -6.11
N ILE A 32 -1.95 4.32 -5.69
CA ILE A 32 -1.75 2.94 -6.14
C ILE A 32 -1.92 2.06 -4.90
N SER A 33 -2.90 1.15 -4.94
CA SER A 33 -3.26 0.31 -3.81
C SER A 33 -3.28 -1.16 -4.25
N THR A 34 -2.60 -2.02 -3.49
CA THR A 34 -2.62 -3.46 -3.77
C THR A 34 -4.03 -4.05 -3.60
N ASP A 35 -4.82 -3.55 -2.66
CA ASP A 35 -6.20 -4.00 -2.50
C ASP A 35 -7.05 -3.64 -3.70
N ALA A 36 -6.92 -2.42 -4.22
CA ALA A 36 -7.63 -1.99 -5.42
C ALA A 36 -7.22 -2.83 -6.64
N ILE A 37 -5.93 -3.15 -6.76
CA ILE A 37 -5.42 -4.01 -7.83
C ILE A 37 -6.01 -5.41 -7.72
N ARG A 38 -6.08 -5.99 -6.53
CA ARG A 38 -6.73 -7.28 -6.33
C ARG A 38 -8.19 -7.25 -6.80
N GLY A 39 -8.91 -6.20 -6.45
CA GLY A 39 -10.29 -6.01 -6.90
C GLY A 39 -10.40 -5.97 -8.42
N GLN A 40 -9.50 -5.26 -9.07
CA GLN A 40 -9.45 -5.14 -10.53
C GLN A 40 -9.15 -6.48 -11.22
N LEU A 41 -8.12 -7.19 -10.74
CA LEU A 41 -7.62 -8.40 -11.40
C LEU A 41 -8.48 -9.63 -11.10
N PHE A 42 -9.03 -9.73 -9.88
CA PHE A 42 -9.67 -10.94 -9.39
C PHE A 42 -11.13 -10.76 -9.02
N GLY A 43 -11.68 -9.55 -9.18
CA GLY A 43 -13.07 -9.24 -8.85
C GLY A 43 -13.36 -9.06 -7.37
N SER A 44 -12.37 -9.24 -6.49
CA SER A 44 -12.52 -9.06 -5.04
C SER A 44 -11.19 -8.69 -4.41
N GLN A 45 -11.22 -7.70 -3.52
CA GLN A 45 -10.04 -7.30 -2.75
C GLN A 45 -9.55 -8.39 -1.79
N ALA A 46 -10.43 -9.31 -1.41
CA ALA A 46 -10.10 -10.42 -0.52
C ALA A 46 -9.48 -11.61 -1.24
N THR A 47 -9.53 -11.66 -2.57
CA THR A 47 -9.02 -12.78 -3.34
C THR A 47 -7.49 -12.78 -3.35
N GLN A 48 -6.91 -13.91 -2.93
CA GLN A 48 -5.47 -14.13 -2.92
C GLN A 48 -5.02 -14.71 -4.26
N GLY A 49 -4.97 -13.89 -5.28
CA GLY A 49 -4.47 -14.31 -6.59
C GLY A 49 -2.93 -14.41 -6.61
N PRO A 50 -2.34 -14.85 -7.74
CA PRO A 50 -0.89 -14.90 -7.88
C PRO A 50 -0.27 -13.52 -7.68
N TRP A 51 0.68 -13.44 -6.74
CA TRP A 51 1.32 -12.17 -6.39
C TRP A 51 2.04 -11.52 -7.56
N PHE A 52 2.62 -12.32 -8.46
CA PHE A 52 3.33 -11.74 -9.59
C PHE A 52 2.43 -10.93 -10.52
N LEU A 53 1.14 -11.29 -10.63
CA LEU A 53 0.17 -10.52 -11.42
C LEU A 53 -0.09 -9.16 -10.78
N ILE A 54 -0.23 -9.13 -9.45
CA ILE A 54 -0.38 -7.88 -8.69
C ILE A 54 0.87 -7.02 -8.89
N TRP A 55 2.04 -7.64 -8.79
CA TRP A 55 3.33 -6.95 -8.91
C TRP A 55 3.53 -6.36 -10.31
N GLN A 56 3.16 -7.09 -11.36
CA GLN A 56 3.20 -6.57 -12.73
C GLN A 56 2.31 -5.34 -12.89
N GLU A 57 1.12 -5.34 -12.28
CA GLU A 57 0.21 -4.20 -12.35
C GLU A 57 0.73 -3.01 -11.54
N VAL A 58 1.35 -3.25 -10.39
CA VAL A 58 2.04 -2.20 -9.63
C VAL A 58 3.12 -1.55 -10.50
N GLU A 59 3.95 -2.37 -11.14
CA GLU A 59 5.00 -1.87 -12.02
C GLU A 59 4.44 -1.01 -13.15
N ARG A 60 3.39 -1.49 -13.80
CA ARG A 60 2.73 -0.76 -14.89
C ARG A 60 2.23 0.61 -14.41
N GLN A 61 1.56 0.64 -13.26
CA GLN A 61 1.04 1.89 -12.69
C GLN A 61 2.16 2.83 -12.24
N PHE A 62 3.24 2.28 -11.69
CA PHE A 62 4.43 3.08 -11.34
C PHE A 62 5.05 3.71 -12.58
N GLN A 63 5.20 2.96 -13.67
CA GLN A 63 5.74 3.48 -14.93
C GLN A 63 4.88 4.61 -15.48
N GLN A 64 3.56 4.44 -15.50
CA GLN A 64 2.64 5.47 -15.97
C GLN A 64 2.73 6.74 -15.14
N ALA A 65 2.75 6.60 -13.82
CA ALA A 65 2.84 7.75 -12.91
C ALA A 65 4.16 8.49 -13.08
N SER A 66 5.26 7.76 -13.22
CA SER A 66 6.59 8.33 -13.40
C SER A 66 6.71 9.09 -14.74
N ILE A 67 6.24 8.49 -15.82
CA ILE A 67 6.24 9.13 -17.14
C ILE A 67 5.43 10.42 -17.13
N ALA A 68 4.27 10.41 -16.48
CA ALA A 68 3.41 11.58 -16.36
C ALA A 68 3.88 12.55 -15.26
N ASN A 69 4.92 12.21 -14.49
CA ASN A 69 5.44 12.99 -13.37
C ASN A 69 4.37 13.29 -12.32
N ILE A 70 3.56 12.29 -11.99
CA ILE A 70 2.48 12.42 -11.00
C ILE A 70 2.98 11.96 -9.64
N PRO A 71 2.92 12.81 -8.59
CA PRO A 71 3.21 12.39 -7.22
C PRO A 71 2.27 11.26 -6.82
N THR A 72 2.80 10.20 -6.22
CA THR A 72 2.07 8.95 -6.03
C THR A 72 2.13 8.49 -4.59
N ILE A 73 1.01 7.96 -4.09
CA ILE A 73 0.92 7.25 -2.81
C ILE A 73 0.81 5.77 -3.12
N PHE A 74 1.67 4.95 -2.50
CA PHE A 74 1.55 3.50 -2.57
C PHE A 74 1.02 2.97 -1.24
N ASP A 75 -0.19 2.42 -1.25
CA ASP A 75 -0.87 1.88 -0.08
C ASP A 75 -0.85 0.35 -0.11
N ALA A 76 -0.02 -0.23 0.74
CA ALA A 76 0.09 -1.66 1.01
C ALA A 76 0.60 -1.83 2.44
N THR A 77 0.49 -3.03 2.99
CA THR A 77 0.93 -3.28 4.38
C THR A 77 2.43 -3.05 4.55
N ASN A 78 3.24 -3.54 3.61
CA ASN A 78 4.70 -3.38 3.61
C ASN A 78 5.35 -3.80 4.95
N ALA A 79 4.80 -4.85 5.57
CA ALA A 79 5.22 -5.30 6.90
C ALA A 79 6.64 -5.85 6.90
N GLN A 80 7.02 -6.57 5.85
CA GLN A 80 8.34 -7.17 5.75
C GLN A 80 9.34 -6.20 5.15
N ARG A 81 10.54 -6.17 5.73
CA ARG A 81 11.65 -5.35 5.22
C ARG A 81 11.96 -5.68 3.76
N ARG A 82 11.90 -6.96 3.40
CA ARG A 82 12.12 -7.41 2.03
C ARG A 82 11.12 -6.77 1.06
N ASN A 83 9.85 -6.73 1.43
CA ASN A 83 8.80 -6.12 0.60
C ASN A 83 9.06 -4.62 0.41
N ARG A 84 9.45 -3.93 1.47
CA ARG A 84 9.78 -2.50 1.40
C ARG A 84 10.94 -2.24 0.45
N ARG A 85 11.98 -3.07 0.51
CA ARG A 85 13.13 -2.96 -0.42
C ARG A 85 12.72 -3.17 -1.86
N GLU A 86 11.91 -4.18 -2.12
CA GLU A 86 11.44 -4.49 -3.47
C GLU A 86 10.64 -3.33 -4.06
N VAL A 87 9.76 -2.72 -3.27
CA VAL A 87 8.98 -1.56 -3.70
C VAL A 87 9.89 -0.37 -4.01
N ILE A 88 10.85 -0.09 -3.15
CA ILE A 88 11.78 1.03 -3.34
C ILE A 88 12.62 0.82 -4.59
N GLU A 89 13.13 -0.39 -4.82
CA GLU A 89 13.89 -0.72 -6.00
C GLU A 89 13.06 -0.57 -7.27
N LEU A 90 11.83 -1.08 -7.25
CA LEU A 90 10.91 -0.95 -8.38
C LEU A 90 10.60 0.51 -8.66
N ALA A 91 10.33 1.30 -7.63
CA ALA A 91 10.03 2.72 -7.77
C ALA A 91 11.19 3.47 -8.42
N ARG A 92 12.40 3.23 -7.95
CA ARG A 92 13.60 3.85 -8.54
C ARG A 92 13.83 3.42 -9.98
N HIS A 93 13.65 2.13 -10.24
CA HIS A 93 13.80 1.58 -11.60
C HIS A 93 12.81 2.19 -12.58
N THR A 94 11.59 2.49 -12.13
CA THR A 94 10.55 3.08 -12.97
C THR A 94 10.65 4.60 -13.08
N GLY A 95 11.52 5.26 -12.30
CA GLY A 95 11.81 6.68 -12.45
C GLY A 95 11.47 7.59 -11.27
N PHE A 96 10.99 7.06 -10.15
CA PHE A 96 10.77 7.87 -8.95
C PHE A 96 12.10 8.28 -8.35
N THR A 97 12.25 9.58 -8.09
CA THR A 97 13.50 10.16 -7.58
C THR A 97 13.47 10.48 -6.09
N HIS A 98 12.28 10.66 -5.53
CA HIS A 98 12.08 11.00 -4.12
C HIS A 98 11.10 10.01 -3.51
N ILE A 99 11.58 9.19 -2.58
CA ILE A 99 10.78 8.14 -1.93
C ILE A 99 10.77 8.40 -0.43
N THR A 100 9.58 8.58 0.14
CA THR A 100 9.40 8.80 1.57
C THR A 100 8.51 7.70 2.13
N GLY A 101 8.99 7.01 3.16
CA GLY A 101 8.20 6.04 3.91
C GLY A 101 7.43 6.73 5.04
N ILE A 102 6.16 6.39 5.18
CA ILE A 102 5.33 6.85 6.29
C ILE A 102 4.79 5.61 7.00
N TRP A 103 5.25 5.40 8.22
CA TRP A 103 4.78 4.30 9.06
C TRP A 103 3.62 4.76 9.93
N VAL A 104 2.42 4.24 9.62
CA VAL A 104 1.23 4.51 10.44
C VAL A 104 1.26 3.56 11.62
N ARG A 105 1.84 4.02 12.73
CA ARG A 105 2.16 3.22 13.91
C ARG A 105 1.01 3.18 14.90
N THR A 106 -0.04 2.47 14.54
CA THR A 106 -1.20 2.27 15.41
C THR A 106 -0.98 1.04 16.28
N PRO A 107 -1.33 1.08 17.58
CA PRO A 107 -1.19 -0.08 18.45
C PRO A 107 -1.92 -1.30 17.89
N VAL A 108 -1.31 -2.48 18.00
CA VAL A 108 -1.86 -3.71 17.39
C VAL A 108 -3.26 -4.03 17.93
N TRP A 109 -3.50 -3.79 19.23
CA TRP A 109 -4.82 -4.06 19.84
C TRP A 109 -5.92 -3.22 19.17
N LEU A 110 -5.62 -1.99 18.81
CA LEU A 110 -6.57 -1.11 18.13
C LEU A 110 -6.81 -1.57 16.69
N CYS A 111 -5.77 -2.01 16.01
CA CYS A 111 -5.88 -2.60 14.68
C CYS A 111 -6.79 -3.84 14.70
N LEU A 112 -6.61 -4.70 15.69
CA LEU A 112 -7.45 -5.90 15.85
C LEU A 112 -8.91 -5.52 16.13
N THR A 113 -9.14 -4.54 16.98
CA THR A 113 -10.49 -4.06 17.31
C THR A 113 -11.19 -3.51 16.07
N ARG A 114 -10.50 -2.67 15.31
CA ARG A 114 -11.04 -2.10 14.07
C ARG A 114 -11.29 -3.17 13.01
N ASN A 115 -10.41 -4.16 12.92
CA ASN A 115 -10.54 -5.26 11.97
C ASN A 115 -11.85 -6.05 12.18
N LYS A 116 -12.24 -6.26 13.41
CA LYS A 116 -13.50 -6.97 13.74
C LYS A 116 -14.76 -6.25 13.26
N LYS A 117 -14.68 -4.95 13.07
CA LYS A 117 -15.80 -4.09 12.64
C LYS A 117 -15.85 -3.89 11.12
N ARG A 118 -14.89 -4.43 10.38
CA ARG A 118 -14.82 -4.27 8.92
C ARG A 118 -15.65 -5.35 8.24
N ASP A 119 -16.25 -5.00 7.10
CA ASP A 119 -16.94 -5.98 6.25
C ASP A 119 -15.97 -7.05 5.74
N ARG A 120 -14.77 -6.61 5.34
CA ARG A 120 -13.69 -7.51 4.93
C ARG A 120 -12.67 -7.59 6.06
N GLN A 121 -12.68 -8.71 6.78
CA GLN A 121 -11.76 -8.93 7.88
C GLN A 121 -10.53 -9.71 7.44
N VAL A 122 -9.38 -9.33 7.99
CA VAL A 122 -8.13 -10.08 7.86
C VAL A 122 -8.05 -11.01 9.08
N PRO A 123 -7.62 -12.27 8.93
CA PRO A 123 -7.45 -13.16 10.08
C PRO A 123 -6.50 -12.56 11.13
N GLU A 124 -6.85 -12.70 12.42
CA GLU A 124 -6.07 -12.09 13.50
C GLU A 124 -4.64 -12.60 13.55
N ASP A 125 -4.40 -13.89 13.29
CA ASP A 125 -3.05 -14.46 13.25
C ASP A 125 -2.19 -13.81 12.18
N VAL A 126 -2.78 -13.41 11.07
CA VAL A 126 -2.07 -12.69 10.00
C VAL A 126 -1.64 -11.30 10.48
N ILE A 127 -2.55 -10.57 11.14
CA ILE A 127 -2.24 -9.24 11.69
C ILE A 127 -1.13 -9.34 12.75
N LEU A 128 -1.20 -10.31 13.64
CA LEU A 128 -0.19 -10.52 14.67
C LEU A 128 1.17 -10.88 14.06
N ARG A 129 1.18 -11.71 13.02
CA ARG A 129 2.41 -12.03 12.29
C ARG A 129 3.02 -10.78 11.64
N MET A 130 2.21 -9.96 10.97
CA MET A 130 2.65 -8.71 10.37
C MET A 130 3.20 -7.73 11.41
N HIS A 131 2.56 -7.67 12.58
CA HIS A 131 3.02 -6.84 13.69
C HIS A 131 4.44 -7.21 14.12
N ARG A 132 4.74 -8.50 14.17
CA ARG A 132 6.09 -8.96 14.53
C ARG A 132 7.14 -8.65 13.45
N GLN A 133 6.70 -8.44 12.21
CA GLN A 133 7.60 -8.14 11.07
C GLN A 133 7.92 -6.65 10.94
N LEU A 134 7.12 -5.79 11.55
CA LEU A 134 7.31 -4.34 11.47
C LEU A 134 8.45 -3.82 12.35
#